data_c8fe7dd0695f786ed3c37657760b516b
#
_entry.id   c8fe7dd0695f786ed3c37657760b516b
#
_cell.length_a   1.000
_cell.length_b   1.000
_cell.length_c   1.000
_cell.angle_alpha   90.00
_cell.angle_beta   90.00
_cell.angle_gamma   90.00
#
_symmetry.space_group_name_H-M   'P 1'
#
loop_
_entity.id
_entity.type
_entity.pdbx_description
1 polymer ?
#
loop_
_entity_poly.entity_id
_entity_poly.type
_entity_poly.pdbx_seq_one_letter_code
_entity_poly.pdbx_strand_id
1 'polypeptide(L)'
;MRVIIEPDYKEMSRWAAEYVAARINSAKPTAEKPFKLGCPTGSSPRGLYKHLIEMNKAGKVSFQNVITFNMDEYVGLPEEHPESYHSFMWTNFFSHIDIKKENVHILNGNAPDLAAECAAYEKAIQEAGGIDLFMGGIGPDGHIAFNEPFSSLQSRTRVKSLTTDTIIANSRFFDNDVNKVPKTALTVGVGTVMDAREVLIVANGHGKARALHHAIECAVSHEWTISALQQHPHAIIVCDEAATDELKHGTYKYFKDIEKDNL
;
A
#
# COMPACT_ATOMS: atom_id res chain seq x y z
N MET A 1 17.17 -2.01 -1.43
CA MET A 1 16.07 -1.40 -0.65
C MET A 1 16.59 -0.16 0.03
N ARG A 2 15.82 0.93 0.01
CA ARG A 2 16.09 2.17 0.76
C ARG A 2 15.21 2.21 2.00
N VAL A 3 15.68 2.80 3.09
CA VAL A 3 14.87 3.02 4.30
C VAL A 3 15.03 4.47 4.73
N ILE A 4 13.94 5.21 4.64
CA ILE A 4 13.85 6.63 5.01
C ILE A 4 13.24 6.71 6.39
N ILE A 5 13.93 7.32 7.33
CA ILE A 5 13.48 7.43 8.73
C ILE A 5 13.22 8.90 9.04
N GLU A 6 11.94 9.23 9.15
CA GLU A 6 11.47 10.60 9.43
C GLU A 6 11.13 10.78 10.92
N PRO A 7 11.18 11.98 11.45
CA PRO A 7 10.97 12.22 12.89
C PRO A 7 9.61 11.75 13.39
N ASP A 8 8.56 11.90 12.57
CA ASP A 8 7.20 11.61 12.97
C ASP A 8 6.31 11.24 11.77
N TYR A 9 5.08 10.86 12.06
CA TYR A 9 4.06 10.50 11.05
C TYR A 9 3.81 11.61 10.03
N LYS A 10 3.86 12.87 10.44
CA LYS A 10 3.59 14.01 9.56
C LYS A 10 4.68 14.16 8.51
N GLU A 11 5.95 14.13 8.94
CA GLU A 11 7.09 14.25 8.03
C GLU A 11 7.24 12.99 7.14
N MET A 12 7.02 11.80 7.71
CA MET A 12 6.92 10.54 6.92
C MET A 12 5.86 10.65 5.81
N SER A 13 4.68 11.15 6.15
CA SER A 13 3.58 11.31 5.18
C SER A 13 3.91 12.36 4.13
N ARG A 14 4.55 13.47 4.51
CA ARG A 14 5.00 14.52 3.60
C ARG A 14 6.03 13.99 2.61
N TRP A 15 7.07 13.33 3.13
CA TRP A 15 8.13 12.74 2.29
C TRP A 15 7.54 11.77 1.26
N ALA A 16 6.68 10.86 1.72
CA ALA A 16 6.04 9.89 0.84
C ALA A 16 5.20 10.55 -0.25
N ALA A 17 4.44 11.60 0.08
CA ALA A 17 3.63 12.34 -0.90
C ALA A 17 4.49 13.10 -1.91
N GLU A 18 5.57 13.75 -1.47
CA GLU A 18 6.52 14.43 -2.35
C GLU A 18 7.20 13.44 -3.30
N TYR A 19 7.57 12.26 -2.80
CA TYR A 19 8.13 11.20 -3.64
C TYR A 19 7.14 10.74 -4.73
N VAL A 20 5.90 10.43 -4.36
CA VAL A 20 4.86 10.01 -5.32
C VAL A 20 4.63 11.09 -6.37
N ALA A 21 4.47 12.35 -5.93
CA ALA A 21 4.28 13.48 -6.86
C ALA A 21 5.47 13.66 -7.80
N ALA A 22 6.69 13.54 -7.30
CA ALA A 22 7.90 13.61 -8.11
C ALA A 22 7.96 12.49 -9.16
N ARG A 23 7.56 11.26 -8.80
CA ARG A 23 7.53 10.12 -9.74
C ARG A 23 6.49 10.34 -10.84
N ILE A 24 5.28 10.78 -10.50
CA ILE A 24 4.23 11.12 -11.47
C ILE A 24 4.73 12.23 -12.41
N ASN A 25 5.25 13.33 -11.86
CA ASN A 25 5.70 14.47 -12.66
C ASN A 25 6.88 14.12 -13.57
N SER A 26 7.83 13.31 -13.10
CA SER A 26 8.98 12.86 -13.90
C SER A 26 8.58 11.95 -15.05
N ALA A 27 7.53 11.15 -14.87
CA ALA A 27 6.99 10.28 -15.91
C ALA A 27 6.26 11.06 -17.02
N LYS A 28 5.81 12.30 -16.75
CA LYS A 28 5.07 13.16 -17.69
C LYS A 28 3.91 12.41 -18.35
N PRO A 29 2.95 11.88 -17.57
CA PRO A 29 1.93 10.97 -18.09
C PRO A 29 1.01 11.68 -19.10
N THR A 30 0.61 10.94 -20.14
CA THR A 30 -0.38 11.36 -21.13
C THR A 30 -1.54 10.36 -21.15
N ALA A 31 -2.60 10.65 -21.92
CA ALA A 31 -3.71 9.73 -22.07
C ALA A 31 -3.28 8.40 -22.70
N GLU A 32 -2.30 8.44 -23.63
CA GLU A 32 -1.76 7.26 -24.32
C GLU A 32 -0.71 6.50 -23.48
N LYS A 33 -0.08 7.22 -22.54
CA LYS A 33 0.93 6.67 -21.64
C LYS A 33 0.68 7.12 -20.21
N PRO A 34 -0.38 6.62 -19.57
CA PRO A 34 -0.72 6.98 -18.18
C PRO A 34 0.31 6.43 -17.19
N PHE A 35 0.40 7.07 -16.02
CA PHE A 35 1.15 6.56 -14.88
C PHE A 35 0.27 5.59 -14.08
N LYS A 36 0.76 4.41 -13.74
CA LYS A 36 0.01 3.39 -13.01
C LYS A 36 0.47 3.36 -11.56
N LEU A 37 -0.48 3.65 -10.65
CA LEU A 37 -0.24 3.82 -9.23
C LEU A 37 -1.01 2.76 -8.43
N GLY A 38 -0.30 1.92 -7.69
CA GLY A 38 -0.90 1.02 -6.70
C GLY A 38 -1.26 1.77 -5.42
N CYS A 39 -2.46 1.54 -4.88
CA CYS A 39 -3.00 2.31 -3.75
C CYS A 39 -3.39 1.42 -2.58
N PRO A 40 -2.85 1.66 -1.36
CA PRO A 40 -3.28 1.00 -0.13
C PRO A 40 -4.45 1.74 0.52
N THR A 41 -5.12 1.05 1.44
CA THR A 41 -6.05 1.64 2.41
C THR A 41 -5.45 1.61 3.82
N GLY A 42 -6.24 1.98 4.83
CA GLY A 42 -5.84 1.94 6.23
C GLY A 42 -5.36 3.29 6.80
N SER A 43 -4.86 3.25 8.02
CA SER A 43 -4.51 4.49 8.74
C SER A 43 -3.20 5.13 8.29
N SER A 44 -2.18 4.32 7.97
CA SER A 44 -0.85 4.84 7.62
C SER A 44 -0.82 5.73 6.38
N PRO A 45 -1.50 5.41 5.26
CA PRO A 45 -1.46 6.24 4.06
C PRO A 45 -2.34 7.50 4.11
N ARG A 46 -3.18 7.70 5.13
CA ARG A 46 -4.08 8.87 5.20
C ARG A 46 -3.35 10.21 5.12
N GLY A 47 -2.24 10.33 5.83
CA GLY A 47 -1.42 11.55 5.80
C GLY A 47 -0.81 11.80 4.42
N LEU A 48 -0.31 10.74 3.78
CA LEU A 48 0.20 10.80 2.42
C LEU A 48 -0.89 11.27 1.44
N TYR A 49 -2.10 10.69 1.50
CA TYR A 49 -3.22 11.13 0.64
C TYR A 49 -3.59 12.59 0.89
N LYS A 50 -3.63 13.04 2.15
CA LYS A 50 -3.89 14.44 2.49
C LYS A 50 -2.89 15.38 1.82
N HIS A 51 -1.59 15.09 1.90
CA HIS A 51 -0.57 15.89 1.24
C HIS A 51 -0.68 15.85 -0.29
N LEU A 52 -0.98 14.69 -0.90
CA LEU A 52 -1.20 14.60 -2.35
C LEU A 52 -2.41 15.44 -2.80
N ILE A 53 -3.49 15.47 -2.01
CA ILE A 53 -4.67 16.32 -2.27
C ILE A 53 -4.26 17.80 -2.23
N GLU A 54 -3.51 18.23 -1.22
CA GLU A 54 -3.01 19.59 -1.10
C GLU A 54 -2.11 19.96 -2.29
N MET A 55 -1.22 19.06 -2.70
CA MET A 55 -0.35 19.25 -3.87
C MET A 55 -1.15 19.33 -5.19
N ASN A 56 -2.18 18.48 -5.35
CA ASN A 56 -3.06 18.54 -6.54
C ASN A 56 -3.83 19.86 -6.60
N LYS A 57 -4.46 20.28 -5.49
CA LYS A 57 -5.15 21.57 -5.41
C LYS A 57 -4.24 22.77 -5.67
N ALA A 58 -2.96 22.65 -5.31
CA ALA A 58 -1.94 23.68 -5.58
C ALA A 58 -1.35 23.59 -7.00
N GLY A 59 -1.81 22.68 -7.85
CA GLY A 59 -1.29 22.47 -9.21
C GLY A 59 0.13 21.87 -9.28
N LYS A 60 0.63 21.31 -8.17
CA LYS A 60 1.97 20.70 -8.11
C LYS A 60 2.03 19.27 -8.66
N VAL A 61 0.91 18.58 -8.74
CA VAL A 61 0.74 17.27 -9.34
C VAL A 61 -0.66 17.13 -9.92
N SER A 62 -0.82 16.43 -11.06
CA SER A 62 -2.11 16.11 -11.65
C SER A 62 -2.29 14.59 -11.73
N PHE A 63 -3.51 14.12 -11.47
CA PHE A 63 -3.91 12.73 -11.57
C PHE A 63 -4.77 12.45 -12.82
N GLN A 64 -4.97 13.42 -13.71
CA GLN A 64 -5.81 13.25 -14.91
C GLN A 64 -5.37 12.12 -15.82
N ASN A 65 -4.06 11.85 -15.88
CA ASN A 65 -3.46 10.78 -16.66
C ASN A 65 -2.80 9.72 -15.73
N VAL A 66 -3.38 9.50 -14.56
CA VAL A 66 -3.00 8.43 -13.64
C VAL A 66 -4.10 7.36 -13.66
N ILE A 67 -3.70 6.10 -13.71
CA ILE A 67 -4.57 4.94 -13.49
C ILE A 67 -4.21 4.36 -12.13
N THR A 68 -5.20 4.05 -11.30
CA THR A 68 -4.95 3.48 -9.97
C THR A 68 -5.45 2.04 -9.86
N PHE A 69 -4.71 1.24 -9.09
CA PHE A 69 -5.07 -0.13 -8.72
C PHE A 69 -4.98 -0.29 -7.20
N ASN A 70 -6.11 -0.55 -6.55
CA ASN A 70 -6.10 -0.81 -5.11
C ASN A 70 -5.56 -2.19 -4.78
N MET A 71 -4.96 -2.34 -3.59
CA MET A 71 -4.34 -3.60 -3.17
C MET A 71 -5.35 -4.70 -2.87
N ASP A 72 -6.52 -4.33 -2.35
CA ASP A 72 -7.47 -5.27 -1.76
C ASP A 72 -8.87 -4.68 -1.62
N GLU A 73 -9.84 -5.54 -1.32
CA GLU A 73 -11.19 -5.19 -0.90
C GLU A 73 -11.81 -6.35 -0.11
N TYR A 74 -12.65 -6.05 0.85
CA TYR A 74 -13.42 -7.06 1.60
C TYR A 74 -14.45 -7.78 0.72
N VAL A 75 -14.59 -9.07 0.95
CA VAL A 75 -15.65 -9.87 0.32
C VAL A 75 -16.96 -9.72 1.09
N GLY A 76 -18.06 -9.48 0.36
CA GLY A 76 -19.42 -9.42 0.90
C GLY A 76 -19.77 -8.12 1.60
N LEU A 77 -18.89 -7.11 1.57
CA LEU A 77 -19.19 -5.79 2.11
C LEU A 77 -19.72 -4.90 0.97
N PRO A 78 -20.89 -4.25 1.11
CA PRO A 78 -21.40 -3.33 0.07
C PRO A 78 -20.39 -2.18 -0.20
N GLU A 79 -20.32 -1.74 -1.45
CA GLU A 79 -19.39 -0.63 -1.83
C GLU A 79 -19.66 0.64 -1.02
N GLU A 80 -20.92 0.92 -0.70
CA GLU A 80 -21.35 2.11 0.05
C GLU A 80 -21.12 1.96 1.57
N HIS A 81 -20.74 0.79 2.04
CA HIS A 81 -20.44 0.60 3.46
C HIS A 81 -19.24 1.50 3.85
N PRO A 82 -19.31 2.23 4.96
CA PRO A 82 -18.25 3.17 5.36
C PRO A 82 -16.84 2.55 5.41
N GLU A 83 -16.77 1.25 5.77
CA GLU A 83 -15.52 0.51 5.92
C GLU A 83 -15.14 -0.31 4.68
N SER A 84 -15.89 -0.23 3.56
CA SER A 84 -15.43 -0.76 2.29
C SER A 84 -14.23 0.05 1.80
N TYR A 85 -13.32 -0.58 1.08
CA TYR A 85 -12.18 0.14 0.53
C TYR A 85 -12.56 1.05 -0.64
N HIS A 86 -13.67 0.76 -1.33
CA HIS A 86 -14.32 1.72 -2.22
C HIS A 86 -14.65 3.02 -1.49
N SER A 87 -15.46 2.94 -0.43
CA SER A 87 -15.84 4.12 0.35
C SER A 87 -14.62 4.83 0.96
N PHE A 88 -13.66 4.07 1.47
CA PHE A 88 -12.43 4.64 2.02
C PHE A 88 -11.69 5.49 0.99
N MET A 89 -11.47 4.96 -0.22
CA MET A 89 -10.68 5.64 -1.25
C MET A 89 -11.40 6.86 -1.80
N TRP A 90 -12.69 6.76 -2.06
CA TRP A 90 -13.47 7.92 -2.51
C TRP A 90 -13.55 9.00 -1.45
N THR A 91 -13.78 8.65 -0.19
CA THR A 91 -13.89 9.60 0.91
C THR A 91 -12.55 10.29 1.23
N ASN A 92 -11.44 9.54 1.19
CA ASN A 92 -10.15 10.06 1.68
C ASN A 92 -9.20 10.54 0.56
N PHE A 93 -9.47 10.21 -0.72
CA PHE A 93 -8.55 10.55 -1.79
C PHE A 93 -9.22 10.93 -3.12
N PHE A 94 -9.91 10.00 -3.78
CA PHE A 94 -10.30 10.18 -5.19
C PHE A 94 -11.27 11.33 -5.42
N SER A 95 -12.23 11.59 -4.51
CA SER A 95 -13.17 12.73 -4.64
C SER A 95 -12.51 14.10 -4.51
N HIS A 96 -11.25 14.16 -4.08
CA HIS A 96 -10.55 15.39 -3.77
C HIS A 96 -9.48 15.78 -4.78
N ILE A 97 -9.26 14.94 -5.81
CA ILE A 97 -8.23 15.13 -6.84
C ILE A 97 -8.85 15.07 -8.24
N ASP A 98 -8.07 15.43 -9.25
CA ASP A 98 -8.50 15.51 -10.65
C ASP A 98 -8.45 14.17 -11.42
N ILE A 99 -8.49 13.02 -10.70
CA ILE A 99 -8.50 11.70 -11.34
C ILE A 99 -9.82 11.44 -12.07
N LYS A 100 -9.75 10.78 -13.22
CA LYS A 100 -10.93 10.33 -13.95
C LYS A 100 -11.47 9.04 -13.31
N LYS A 101 -12.80 8.94 -13.15
CA LYS A 101 -13.44 7.79 -12.52
C LYS A 101 -13.13 6.49 -13.23
N GLU A 102 -13.09 6.50 -14.55
CA GLU A 102 -12.75 5.34 -15.39
C GLU A 102 -11.31 4.84 -15.22
N ASN A 103 -10.43 5.64 -14.62
CA ASN A 103 -9.04 5.28 -14.33
C ASN A 103 -8.86 4.67 -12.94
N VAL A 104 -9.92 4.52 -12.17
CA VAL A 104 -9.87 3.96 -10.81
C VAL A 104 -10.28 2.48 -10.85
N HIS A 105 -9.37 1.60 -10.46
CA HIS A 105 -9.62 0.17 -10.36
C HIS A 105 -9.57 -0.26 -8.89
N ILE A 106 -10.66 -0.80 -8.40
CA ILE A 106 -10.79 -1.41 -7.07
C ILE A 106 -11.45 -2.77 -7.28
N LEU A 107 -10.96 -3.80 -6.61
CA LEU A 107 -11.52 -5.15 -6.66
C LEU A 107 -13.00 -5.16 -6.22
N ASN A 108 -13.84 -5.91 -6.92
CA ASN A 108 -15.25 -6.06 -6.56
C ASN A 108 -15.43 -7.27 -5.64
N GLY A 109 -15.48 -7.04 -4.34
CA GLY A 109 -15.73 -8.08 -3.32
C GLY A 109 -17.13 -8.70 -3.37
N ASN A 110 -18.03 -8.17 -4.21
CA ASN A 110 -19.39 -8.66 -4.43
C ASN A 110 -19.59 -9.26 -5.82
N ALA A 111 -18.51 -9.54 -6.56
CA ALA A 111 -18.59 -10.19 -7.86
C ALA A 111 -19.21 -11.58 -7.73
N PRO A 112 -20.06 -12.01 -8.70
CA PRO A 112 -20.69 -13.33 -8.67
C PRO A 112 -19.68 -14.48 -8.78
N ASP A 113 -18.53 -14.24 -9.39
CA ASP A 113 -17.38 -15.15 -9.47
C ASP A 113 -16.12 -14.38 -9.04
N LEU A 114 -15.70 -14.60 -7.80
CA LEU A 114 -14.54 -13.93 -7.20
C LEU A 114 -13.21 -14.36 -7.84
N ALA A 115 -13.14 -15.59 -8.35
CA ALA A 115 -11.92 -16.06 -9.03
C ALA A 115 -11.78 -15.38 -10.41
N ALA A 116 -12.89 -15.24 -11.14
CA ALA A 116 -12.91 -14.50 -12.40
C ALA A 116 -12.58 -13.02 -12.19
N GLU A 117 -13.08 -12.39 -11.12
CA GLU A 117 -12.76 -11.02 -10.73
C GLU A 117 -11.25 -10.85 -10.50
N CYS A 118 -10.65 -11.74 -9.70
CA CYS A 118 -9.21 -11.71 -9.46
C CYS A 118 -8.37 -11.88 -10.73
N ALA A 119 -8.78 -12.79 -11.62
CA ALA A 119 -8.11 -13.01 -12.91
C ALA A 119 -8.24 -11.80 -13.83
N ALA A 120 -9.43 -11.17 -13.87
CA ALA A 120 -9.67 -9.96 -14.65
C ALA A 120 -8.84 -8.78 -14.12
N TYR A 121 -8.67 -8.68 -12.82
CA TYR A 121 -7.85 -7.64 -12.18
C TYR A 121 -6.37 -7.77 -12.55
N GLU A 122 -5.80 -8.97 -12.46
CA GLU A 122 -4.42 -9.25 -12.92
C GLU A 122 -4.24 -8.92 -14.41
N LYS A 123 -5.24 -9.30 -15.23
CA LYS A 123 -5.23 -8.99 -16.66
C LYS A 123 -5.27 -7.48 -16.90
N ALA A 124 -6.09 -6.73 -16.17
CA ALA A 124 -6.15 -5.27 -16.29
C ALA A 124 -4.81 -4.61 -15.94
N ILE A 125 -4.13 -5.07 -14.88
CA ILE A 125 -2.77 -4.62 -14.52
C ILE A 125 -1.80 -4.91 -15.67
N GLN A 126 -1.84 -6.12 -16.25
CA GLN A 126 -0.97 -6.51 -17.34
C GLN A 126 -1.24 -5.69 -18.62
N GLU A 127 -2.50 -5.48 -18.99
CA GLU A 127 -2.91 -4.70 -20.16
C GLU A 127 -2.55 -3.21 -20.02
N ALA A 128 -2.56 -2.68 -18.79
CA ALA A 128 -2.04 -1.34 -18.48
C ALA A 128 -0.50 -1.24 -18.62
N GLY A 129 0.20 -2.37 -18.81
CA GLY A 129 1.66 -2.43 -18.89
C GLY A 129 2.36 -2.54 -17.53
N GLY A 130 1.68 -3.07 -16.53
CA GLY A 130 2.17 -3.20 -15.15
C GLY A 130 2.03 -1.91 -14.33
N ILE A 131 2.48 -1.93 -13.09
CA ILE A 131 2.40 -0.80 -12.16
C ILE A 131 3.72 -0.06 -12.10
N ASP A 132 3.69 1.28 -12.20
CA ASP A 132 4.90 2.11 -12.16
C ASP A 132 5.40 2.30 -10.72
N LEU A 133 4.48 2.56 -9.79
CA LEU A 133 4.76 2.68 -8.36
C LEU A 133 3.65 2.03 -7.56
N PHE A 134 3.96 1.02 -6.76
CA PHE A 134 3.03 0.41 -5.84
C PHE A 134 3.24 0.98 -4.44
N MET A 135 2.29 1.78 -3.96
CA MET A 135 2.26 2.20 -2.56
C MET A 135 1.67 1.09 -1.69
N GLY A 136 2.16 0.94 -0.48
CA GLY A 136 1.65 -0.05 0.47
C GLY A 136 1.85 0.38 1.92
N GLY A 137 1.17 -0.33 2.82
CA GLY A 137 1.45 -0.34 4.25
C GLY A 137 2.06 -1.66 4.67
N ILE A 138 2.28 -1.82 5.97
CA ILE A 138 2.74 -3.07 6.58
C ILE A 138 1.80 -3.45 7.72
N GLY A 139 1.34 -4.71 7.75
CA GLY A 139 0.62 -5.26 8.89
C GLY A 139 1.52 -5.40 10.13
N PRO A 140 0.96 -5.50 11.34
CA PRO A 140 1.75 -5.71 12.55
C PRO A 140 2.49 -7.06 12.55
N ASP A 141 1.99 -8.04 11.83
CA ASP A 141 2.56 -9.36 11.57
C ASP A 141 3.40 -9.40 10.27
N GLY A 142 3.69 -8.26 9.69
CA GLY A 142 4.52 -8.11 8.49
C GLY A 142 3.87 -8.52 7.18
N HIS A 143 2.53 -8.59 7.12
CA HIS A 143 1.88 -8.80 5.84
C HIS A 143 1.89 -7.55 4.97
N ILE A 144 1.99 -7.74 3.65
CA ILE A 144 1.76 -6.71 2.62
C ILE A 144 0.43 -7.01 1.92
N ALA A 145 -0.45 -6.01 1.78
CA ALA A 145 -1.86 -6.20 1.44
C ALA A 145 -2.49 -7.22 2.42
N PHE A 146 -3.40 -8.09 1.99
CA PHE A 146 -3.85 -9.21 2.84
C PHE A 146 -3.08 -10.52 2.59
N ASN A 147 -1.79 -10.42 2.24
CA ASN A 147 -0.93 -11.60 2.18
C ASN A 147 -0.47 -11.99 3.58
N GLU A 148 -1.38 -12.58 4.33
CA GLU A 148 -1.15 -13.09 5.68
C GLU A 148 0.11 -13.97 5.77
N PRO A 149 0.71 -14.14 6.96
CA PRO A 149 1.85 -15.02 7.17
C PRO A 149 1.70 -16.38 6.46
N PHE A 150 2.78 -16.88 5.92
CA PHE A 150 2.88 -18.13 5.14
C PHE A 150 2.21 -18.07 3.75
N SER A 151 1.81 -16.89 3.27
CA SER A 151 1.43 -16.70 1.87
C SER A 151 2.66 -16.84 0.98
N SER A 152 2.49 -17.49 -0.19
CA SER A 152 3.57 -17.61 -1.17
C SER A 152 4.07 -16.23 -1.62
N LEU A 153 5.39 -16.06 -1.66
CA LEU A 153 6.01 -14.83 -2.20
C LEU A 153 5.82 -14.66 -3.71
N GLN A 154 5.34 -15.71 -4.40
CA GLN A 154 4.97 -15.69 -5.82
C GLN A 154 3.44 -15.62 -6.03
N SER A 155 2.67 -15.38 -4.96
CA SER A 155 1.21 -15.31 -5.05
C SER A 155 0.73 -14.20 -5.96
N ARG A 156 -0.40 -14.45 -6.61
CA ARG A 156 -1.11 -13.48 -7.47
C ARG A 156 -2.42 -13.06 -6.79
N THR A 157 -3.16 -12.17 -7.42
CA THR A 157 -4.47 -11.71 -6.92
C THR A 157 -5.42 -12.87 -6.72
N ARG A 158 -6.01 -12.96 -5.54
CA ARG A 158 -6.86 -14.10 -5.14
C ARG A 158 -7.77 -13.78 -3.97
N VAL A 159 -8.72 -14.64 -3.71
CA VAL A 159 -9.49 -14.67 -2.46
C VAL A 159 -8.58 -15.15 -1.33
N LYS A 160 -8.59 -14.46 -0.20
CA LYS A 160 -7.81 -14.79 0.99
C LYS A 160 -8.70 -14.77 2.24
N SER A 161 -8.61 -15.82 3.06
CA SER A 161 -9.16 -15.81 4.41
C SER A 161 -8.26 -14.97 5.31
N LEU A 162 -8.86 -14.11 6.12
CA LEU A 162 -8.14 -13.30 7.10
C LEU A 162 -7.86 -14.11 8.36
N THR A 163 -6.70 -13.90 8.96
CA THR A 163 -6.35 -14.51 10.25
C THR A 163 -7.18 -13.88 11.37
N THR A 164 -7.28 -14.59 12.49
CA THR A 164 -7.95 -14.07 13.69
C THR A 164 -7.31 -12.77 14.16
N ASP A 165 -5.98 -12.68 14.11
CA ASP A 165 -5.26 -11.47 14.52
C ASP A 165 -5.58 -10.27 13.61
N THR A 166 -5.67 -10.49 12.30
CA THR A 166 -6.09 -9.45 11.35
C THR A 166 -7.53 -9.02 11.59
N ILE A 167 -8.45 -9.96 11.85
CA ILE A 167 -9.85 -9.66 12.18
C ILE A 167 -9.92 -8.82 13.47
N ILE A 168 -9.18 -9.20 14.51
CA ILE A 168 -9.11 -8.46 15.78
C ILE A 168 -8.53 -7.06 15.53
N ALA A 169 -7.43 -6.94 14.81
CA ALA A 169 -6.80 -5.65 14.51
C ALA A 169 -7.72 -4.72 13.72
N ASN A 170 -8.53 -5.27 12.80
CA ASN A 170 -9.46 -4.50 11.97
C ASN A 170 -10.78 -4.20 12.67
N SER A 171 -11.13 -4.90 13.77
CA SER A 171 -12.38 -4.66 14.50
C SER A 171 -12.55 -3.21 14.96
N ARG A 172 -11.44 -2.50 15.19
CA ARG A 172 -11.44 -1.05 15.52
C ARG A 172 -12.15 -0.17 14.48
N PHE A 173 -12.29 -0.64 13.25
CA PHE A 173 -13.04 0.02 12.18
C PHE A 173 -14.51 -0.42 12.13
N PHE A 174 -14.89 -1.45 12.89
CA PHE A 174 -16.21 -2.07 12.94
C PHE A 174 -16.78 -2.02 14.37
N ASP A 175 -16.76 -0.85 15.00
CA ASP A 175 -17.25 -0.62 16.37
C ASP A 175 -16.60 -1.53 17.44
N ASN A 176 -15.36 -2.00 17.22
CA ASN A 176 -14.66 -3.01 18.00
C ASN A 176 -15.39 -4.38 18.07
N ASP A 177 -16.26 -4.68 17.10
CA ASP A 177 -16.96 -5.95 17.00
C ASP A 177 -16.31 -6.85 15.94
N VAL A 178 -15.60 -7.89 16.38
CA VAL A 178 -14.93 -8.88 15.53
C VAL A 178 -15.90 -9.64 14.61
N ASN A 179 -17.19 -9.72 14.99
CA ASN A 179 -18.20 -10.42 14.20
C ASN A 179 -18.66 -9.60 12.97
N LYS A 180 -18.49 -8.28 13.01
CA LYS A 180 -18.80 -7.39 11.91
C LYS A 180 -17.69 -7.34 10.85
N VAL A 181 -16.47 -7.73 11.20
CA VAL A 181 -15.33 -7.74 10.27
C VAL A 181 -15.51 -8.86 9.26
N PRO A 182 -15.46 -8.59 7.94
CA PRO A 182 -15.46 -9.64 6.93
C PRO A 182 -14.30 -10.63 7.14
N LYS A 183 -14.56 -11.90 6.91
CA LYS A 183 -13.58 -12.98 7.15
C LYS A 183 -12.72 -13.30 5.93
N THR A 184 -13.10 -12.75 4.78
CA THR A 184 -12.40 -12.94 3.51
C THR A 184 -12.23 -11.63 2.78
N ALA A 185 -11.17 -11.53 1.99
CA ALA A 185 -10.88 -10.40 1.14
C ALA A 185 -10.37 -10.87 -0.23
N LEU A 186 -10.50 -10.03 -1.24
CA LEU A 186 -9.74 -10.10 -2.47
C LEU A 186 -8.46 -9.30 -2.25
N THR A 187 -7.32 -9.84 -2.60
CA THR A 187 -6.04 -9.17 -2.40
C THR A 187 -5.07 -9.46 -3.55
N VAL A 188 -4.34 -8.42 -3.97
CA VAL A 188 -3.17 -8.64 -4.83
C VAL A 188 -2.18 -9.55 -4.13
N GLY A 189 -1.49 -10.37 -4.90
CA GLY A 189 -0.46 -11.26 -4.38
C GLY A 189 0.84 -10.51 -4.08
N VAL A 190 1.72 -11.16 -3.31
CA VAL A 190 3.10 -10.65 -3.10
C VAL A 190 3.81 -10.51 -4.44
N GLY A 191 3.71 -11.53 -5.32
CA GLY A 191 4.29 -11.48 -6.66
C GLY A 191 3.74 -10.33 -7.51
N THR A 192 2.44 -10.01 -7.38
CA THR A 192 1.83 -8.87 -8.09
C THR A 192 2.44 -7.54 -7.65
N VAL A 193 2.69 -7.37 -6.34
CA VAL A 193 3.36 -6.16 -5.81
C VAL A 193 4.83 -6.14 -6.27
N MET A 194 5.52 -7.28 -6.22
CA MET A 194 6.93 -7.40 -6.61
C MET A 194 7.19 -7.18 -8.11
N ASP A 195 6.17 -7.33 -8.96
CA ASP A 195 6.26 -7.01 -10.40
C ASP A 195 6.20 -5.50 -10.70
N ALA A 196 5.85 -4.67 -9.73
CA ALA A 196 5.85 -3.22 -9.90
C ALA A 196 7.27 -2.69 -10.19
N ARG A 197 7.40 -1.60 -10.92
CA ARG A 197 8.71 -0.99 -11.19
C ARG A 197 9.35 -0.42 -9.93
N GLU A 198 8.53 0.14 -9.05
CA GLU A 198 8.93 0.65 -7.74
C GLU A 198 7.88 0.27 -6.69
N VAL A 199 8.32 0.06 -5.45
CA VAL A 199 7.43 -0.17 -4.30
C VAL A 199 7.77 0.82 -3.20
N LEU A 200 6.76 1.50 -2.68
CA LEU A 200 6.87 2.45 -1.56
C LEU A 200 5.99 1.99 -0.41
N ILE A 201 6.59 1.59 0.70
CA ILE A 201 5.88 1.19 1.91
C ILE A 201 5.93 2.31 2.95
N VAL A 202 4.77 2.66 3.51
CA VAL A 202 4.66 3.59 4.63
C VAL A 202 4.44 2.82 5.94
N ALA A 203 5.25 3.09 6.95
CA ALA A 203 5.17 2.43 8.26
C ALA A 203 5.30 3.44 9.39
N ASN A 204 4.31 3.50 10.28
CA ASN A 204 4.32 4.44 11.39
C ASN A 204 3.91 3.84 12.72
N GLY A 205 4.55 4.32 13.77
CA GLY A 205 4.27 3.97 15.15
C GLY A 205 4.91 2.67 15.62
N HIS A 206 5.10 2.57 16.92
CA HIS A 206 5.73 1.42 17.59
C HIS A 206 5.10 0.06 17.21
N GLY A 207 3.79 0.01 16.98
CA GLY A 207 3.11 -1.24 16.56
C GLY A 207 3.59 -1.82 15.24
N LYS A 208 4.45 -1.12 14.49
CA LYS A 208 5.09 -1.59 13.25
C LYS A 208 6.57 -1.99 13.44
N ALA A 209 7.14 -1.75 14.62
CA ALA A 209 8.57 -1.91 14.85
C ALA A 209 9.05 -3.35 14.59
N ARG A 210 8.31 -4.34 15.10
CA ARG A 210 8.64 -5.76 14.87
C ARG A 210 8.56 -6.16 13.39
N ALA A 211 7.51 -5.74 12.71
CA ALA A 211 7.36 -6.00 11.29
C ALA A 211 8.46 -5.34 10.46
N LEU A 212 8.84 -4.12 10.82
CA LEU A 212 9.94 -3.39 10.18
C LEU A 212 11.28 -4.08 10.41
N HIS A 213 11.55 -4.55 11.63
CA HIS A 213 12.74 -5.36 11.94
C HIS A 213 12.83 -6.59 11.01
N HIS A 214 11.75 -7.35 10.87
CA HIS A 214 11.73 -8.52 9.98
C HIS A 214 11.85 -8.14 8.50
N ALA A 215 11.29 -7.01 8.08
CA ALA A 215 11.41 -6.52 6.70
C ALA A 215 12.84 -6.19 6.32
N ILE A 216 13.65 -5.68 7.26
CA ILE A 216 14.96 -5.07 6.97
C ILE A 216 16.12 -6.00 7.39
N GLU A 217 16.05 -6.61 8.58
CA GLU A 217 17.20 -7.27 9.22
C GLU A 217 17.16 -8.79 9.18
N CYS A 218 15.98 -9.38 8.97
CA CYS A 218 15.84 -10.83 8.96
C CYS A 218 15.95 -11.39 7.53
N ALA A 219 16.08 -12.72 7.42
CA ALA A 219 16.06 -13.39 6.13
C ALA A 219 14.71 -13.26 5.44
N VAL A 220 14.70 -13.31 4.10
CA VAL A 220 13.46 -13.37 3.32
C VAL A 220 12.68 -14.61 3.71
N SER A 221 11.45 -14.42 4.16
CA SER A 221 10.57 -15.48 4.62
C SER A 221 9.11 -15.18 4.28
N HIS A 222 8.37 -16.21 3.89
CA HIS A 222 6.94 -16.09 3.67
C HIS A 222 6.13 -15.96 4.99
N GLU A 223 6.76 -16.20 6.14
CA GLU A 223 6.19 -15.85 7.45
C GLU A 223 6.00 -14.33 7.61
N TRP A 224 6.92 -13.56 7.04
CA TRP A 224 6.91 -12.11 7.00
C TRP A 224 6.92 -11.66 5.54
N THR A 225 5.75 -11.63 4.90
CA THR A 225 5.67 -11.43 3.44
C THR A 225 6.26 -10.11 2.98
N ILE A 226 6.29 -9.08 3.83
CA ILE A 226 6.98 -7.81 3.58
C ILE A 226 8.49 -8.02 3.33
N SER A 227 9.10 -9.06 3.86
CA SER A 227 10.53 -9.34 3.68
C SER A 227 10.92 -9.61 2.22
N ALA A 228 9.94 -9.95 1.37
CA ALA A 228 10.14 -10.10 -0.07
C ALA A 228 10.74 -8.83 -0.72
N LEU A 229 10.48 -7.65 -0.15
CA LEU A 229 10.99 -6.38 -0.65
C LEU A 229 12.53 -6.30 -0.64
N GLN A 230 13.22 -7.11 0.16
CA GLN A 230 14.68 -7.22 0.11
C GLN A 230 15.19 -7.67 -1.27
N GLN A 231 14.37 -8.37 -2.04
CA GLN A 231 14.69 -8.83 -3.39
C GLN A 231 14.22 -7.86 -4.48
N HIS A 232 13.47 -6.83 -4.13
CA HIS A 232 12.98 -5.86 -5.10
C HIS A 232 14.06 -4.82 -5.43
N PRO A 233 14.39 -4.56 -6.72
CA PRO A 233 15.46 -3.64 -7.09
C PRO A 233 15.21 -2.19 -6.66
N HIS A 234 13.96 -1.76 -6.57
CA HIS A 234 13.56 -0.38 -6.28
C HIS A 234 12.49 -0.31 -5.17
N ALA A 235 12.72 -1.03 -4.05
CA ALA A 235 11.87 -0.92 -2.87
C ALA A 235 12.35 0.20 -1.94
N ILE A 236 11.39 0.95 -1.43
CA ILE A 236 11.58 2.01 -0.43
C ILE A 236 10.62 1.75 0.72
N ILE A 237 11.13 1.82 1.93
CA ILE A 237 10.32 1.91 3.14
C ILE A 237 10.55 3.30 3.72
N VAL A 238 9.49 4.08 3.90
CA VAL A 238 9.53 5.32 4.67
C VAL A 238 8.78 5.11 5.98
N CYS A 239 9.43 5.42 7.09
CA CYS A 239 8.88 5.19 8.41
C CYS A 239 9.14 6.38 9.34
N ASP A 240 8.39 6.43 10.45
CA ASP A 240 8.70 7.35 11.54
C ASP A 240 9.68 6.72 12.54
N GLU A 241 10.24 7.54 13.43
CA GLU A 241 11.19 7.08 14.46
C GLU A 241 10.59 5.96 15.31
N ALA A 242 9.32 6.05 15.72
CA ALA A 242 8.68 5.05 16.56
C ALA A 242 8.57 3.65 15.91
N ALA A 243 8.49 3.60 14.59
CA ALA A 243 8.50 2.33 13.87
C ALA A 243 9.88 1.66 13.84
N THR A 244 10.96 2.35 14.23
CA THR A 244 12.33 1.82 14.24
C THR A 244 12.76 1.20 15.56
N ASP A 245 11.90 1.18 16.59
CA ASP A 245 12.24 0.80 17.97
C ASP A 245 12.86 -0.60 18.12
N GLU A 246 12.59 -1.52 17.20
CA GLU A 246 13.18 -2.87 17.21
C GLU A 246 14.35 -3.04 16.22
N LEU A 247 14.75 -1.99 15.50
CA LEU A 247 15.96 -2.05 14.68
C LEU A 247 17.23 -2.01 15.53
N LYS A 248 18.22 -2.77 15.12
CA LYS A 248 19.56 -2.64 15.72
C LYS A 248 20.09 -1.24 15.51
N HIS A 249 20.74 -0.71 16.53
CA HIS A 249 21.33 0.64 16.49
C HIS A 249 22.24 0.86 15.27
N GLY A 250 23.01 -0.14 14.87
CA GLY A 250 23.86 -0.07 13.68
C GLY A 250 23.08 0.08 12.38
N THR A 251 21.96 -0.63 12.25
CA THR A 251 21.05 -0.55 11.07
C THR A 251 20.39 0.82 11.01
N TYR A 252 19.87 1.30 12.14
CA TYR A 252 19.28 2.65 12.24
C TYR A 252 20.28 3.72 11.81
N LYS A 253 21.50 3.72 12.40
CA LYS A 253 22.56 4.69 12.03
C LYS A 253 22.94 4.61 10.57
N TYR A 254 23.06 3.39 10.03
CA TYR A 254 23.40 3.19 8.63
C TYR A 254 22.41 3.91 7.71
N PHE A 255 21.11 3.69 7.88
CA PHE A 255 20.12 4.34 7.03
C PHE A 255 20.01 5.84 7.26
N LYS A 256 20.12 6.32 8.50
CA LYS A 256 20.17 7.77 8.78
C LYS A 256 21.39 8.45 8.12
N ASP A 257 22.49 7.75 7.97
CA ASP A 257 23.70 8.32 7.34
C ASP A 257 23.61 8.32 5.81
N ILE A 258 23.25 7.18 5.20
CA ILE A 258 23.22 7.09 3.74
C ILE A 258 22.05 7.82 3.08
N GLU A 259 20.97 8.08 3.81
CA GLU A 259 19.78 8.77 3.31
C GLU A 259 19.68 10.23 3.77
N LYS A 260 20.66 10.75 4.52
CA LYS A 260 20.63 12.11 5.09
C LYS A 260 20.36 13.24 4.10
N ASP A 261 20.79 13.07 2.83
CA ASP A 261 20.58 14.04 1.78
C ASP A 261 19.23 13.84 1.04
N ASN A 262 18.45 12.83 1.42
CA ASN A 262 17.16 12.47 0.84
C ASN A 262 15.98 12.65 1.80
N LEU A 263 16.23 13.24 2.97
CA LEU A 263 15.23 13.50 4.02
C LEU A 263 14.53 14.84 3.82
#